data_3cd5bd3cf9e355dc37cbf49ddc5f7016
#
_entry.id   3cd5bd3cf9e355dc37cbf49ddc5f7016
#
_cell.length_a   1.000
_cell.length_b   1.000
_cell.length_c   1.000
_cell.angle_alpha   90.00
_cell.angle_beta   90.00
_cell.angle_gamma   90.00
#
_symmetry.space_group_name_H-M   'P 1'
#
loop_
_entity.id
_entity.type
_entity.pdbx_description
1 polymer ?
#
loop_
_entity_poly.entity_id
_entity_poly.type
_entity_poly.pdbx_seq_one_letter_code
_entity_poly.pdbx_strand_id
1 'polypeptide(L)'
;SKAEHDKMHKAHQDRLAKILADPSRAEDSKRDKYRHPAETFDFFRLHPDHVIGEYAPGGEWVSRILGRYVDEKGKYVGLFFGTKTHFSDTAKEGIKAGIAKFPADVAAVSGRPATDFSAFSLSEAPEGTKGTFDRIIVMRMLHNMQRWNIADAEIKAMRDLLKDDGLLGIEQHRAKADAPYSYADGKNGYLREADVIKFMEVNGFELVGKSEINANPKDEANWPDGVWTLPPRLAKGETDKAKYEAIGESDRMTLLFKKRP
;
A
#
# COMPACT_ATOMS: atom_id res chain seq x y z
N SER A 1 11.50 -5.56 28.56
CA SER A 1 11.24 -4.29 29.28
C SER A 1 10.89 -3.17 28.31
N LYS A 2 10.33 -2.06 28.82
CA LYS A 2 10.04 -0.85 28.03
C LYS A 2 11.31 -0.31 27.37
N ALA A 3 12.44 -0.29 28.11
CA ALA A 3 13.72 0.19 27.60
C ALA A 3 14.22 -0.63 26.41
N GLU A 4 14.07 -1.95 26.45
CA GLU A 4 14.44 -2.83 25.33
C GLU A 4 13.54 -2.62 24.12
N HIS A 5 12.23 -2.44 24.34
CA HIS A 5 11.26 -2.14 23.29
C HIS A 5 11.58 -0.79 22.61
N ASP A 6 11.85 0.26 23.40
CA ASP A 6 12.20 1.59 22.87
C ASP A 6 13.51 1.54 22.06
N LYS A 7 14.50 0.78 22.54
CA LYS A 7 15.78 0.58 21.86
C LYS A 7 15.58 -0.13 20.51
N MET A 8 14.75 -1.17 20.48
CA MET A 8 14.43 -1.92 19.27
C MET A 8 13.68 -1.04 18.26
N HIS A 9 12.70 -0.27 18.73
CA HIS A 9 11.94 0.65 17.89
C HIS A 9 12.84 1.70 17.25
N LYS A 10 13.76 2.29 18.04
CA LYS A 10 14.75 3.23 17.52
C LYS A 10 15.65 2.58 16.44
N ALA A 11 16.09 1.36 16.68
CA ALA A 11 16.92 0.64 15.71
C ALA A 11 16.18 0.42 14.38
N HIS A 12 14.89 0.10 14.43
CA HIS A 12 14.05 -0.03 13.23
C HIS A 12 13.90 1.31 12.50
N GLN A 13 13.67 2.39 13.24
CA GLN A 13 13.58 3.74 12.67
C GLN A 13 14.91 4.17 12.03
N ASP A 14 16.03 3.91 12.66
CA ASP A 14 17.38 4.23 12.14
C ASP A 14 17.67 3.44 10.86
N ARG A 15 17.30 2.16 10.83
CA ARG A 15 17.44 1.32 9.63
C ARG A 15 16.65 1.90 8.46
N LEU A 16 15.39 2.25 8.68
CA LEU A 16 14.54 2.83 7.66
C LEU A 16 15.07 4.19 7.19
N ALA A 17 15.48 5.05 8.13
CA ALA A 17 16.03 6.37 7.81
C ALA A 17 17.28 6.26 6.91
N LYS A 18 18.15 5.28 7.16
CA LYS A 18 19.32 5.02 6.33
C LYS A 18 18.93 4.61 4.91
N ILE A 19 17.91 3.76 4.76
CA ILE A 19 17.40 3.34 3.46
C ILE A 19 16.81 4.54 2.70
N LEU A 20 16.01 5.36 3.39
CA LEU A 20 15.37 6.53 2.78
C LEU A 20 16.37 7.58 2.31
N ALA A 21 17.52 7.68 2.97
CA ALA A 21 18.60 8.60 2.62
C ALA A 21 19.54 8.07 1.53
N ASP A 22 19.36 6.84 1.07
CA ASP A 22 20.24 6.23 0.07
C ASP A 22 20.20 7.02 -1.24
N PRO A 23 21.37 7.36 -1.83
CA PRO A 23 21.46 8.13 -3.08
C PRO A 23 20.72 7.50 -4.26
N SER A 24 20.56 6.18 -4.29
CA SER A 24 19.78 5.49 -5.34
C SER A 24 18.31 5.89 -5.35
N ARG A 25 17.80 6.48 -4.26
CA ARG A 25 16.44 6.98 -4.14
C ARG A 25 16.29 8.46 -4.51
N ALA A 26 17.27 9.08 -5.15
CA ALA A 26 17.24 10.51 -5.44
C ALA A 26 15.95 10.95 -6.17
N GLU A 27 15.46 10.16 -7.11
CA GLU A 27 14.19 10.46 -7.80
C GLU A 27 12.97 10.14 -6.91
N ASP A 28 12.98 8.99 -6.26
CA ASP A 28 11.88 8.58 -5.38
C ASP A 28 11.70 9.53 -4.18
N SER A 29 12.80 10.00 -3.61
CA SER A 29 12.79 10.86 -2.42
C SER A 29 12.08 12.20 -2.66
N LYS A 30 11.96 12.64 -3.90
CA LYS A 30 11.20 13.84 -4.27
C LYS A 30 9.71 13.72 -3.87
N ARG A 31 9.22 12.49 -3.75
CA ARG A 31 7.84 12.21 -3.35
C ARG A 31 7.68 12.05 -1.84
N ASP A 32 8.77 11.87 -1.10
CA ASP A 32 8.71 11.58 0.33
C ASP A 32 8.02 12.69 1.14
N LYS A 33 8.12 13.94 0.69
CA LYS A 33 7.41 15.07 1.30
C LYS A 33 5.88 14.98 1.21
N TYR A 34 5.35 14.16 0.30
CA TYR A 34 3.92 13.90 0.16
C TYR A 34 3.51 12.54 0.71
N ARG A 35 4.44 11.59 0.78
CA ARG A 35 4.16 10.19 1.10
C ARG A 35 4.62 9.76 2.47
N HIS A 36 5.50 10.56 3.10
CA HIS A 36 5.95 10.37 4.49
C HIS A 36 6.25 8.90 4.82
N PRO A 37 7.18 8.24 4.08
CA PRO A 37 7.37 6.80 4.25
C PRO A 37 7.84 6.40 5.65
N ALA A 38 8.71 7.20 6.29
CA ALA A 38 9.17 6.91 7.65
C ALA A 38 8.00 6.84 8.63
N GLU A 39 7.17 7.88 8.64
CA GLU A 39 6.04 8.00 9.56
C GLU A 39 4.92 7.01 9.22
N THR A 40 4.67 6.79 7.93
CA THR A 40 3.63 5.85 7.46
C THR A 40 3.97 4.42 7.86
N PHE A 41 5.20 3.97 7.60
CA PHE A 41 5.61 2.61 7.93
C PHE A 41 5.77 2.41 9.43
N ASP A 42 6.16 3.44 10.16
CA ASP A 42 6.15 3.40 11.63
C ASP A 42 4.72 3.26 12.17
N PHE A 43 3.77 4.01 11.62
CA PHE A 43 2.35 3.88 11.97
C PHE A 43 1.81 2.49 11.68
N PHE A 44 2.21 1.86 10.59
CA PHE A 44 1.87 0.47 10.26
C PHE A 44 2.61 -0.55 11.12
N ARG A 45 3.52 -0.11 11.97
CA ARG A 45 4.32 -0.96 12.86
C ARG A 45 5.10 -2.03 12.11
N LEU A 46 5.71 -1.65 10.97
CA LEU A 46 6.57 -2.56 10.21
C LEU A 46 7.87 -2.80 10.97
N HIS A 47 8.31 -4.06 11.02
CA HIS A 47 9.60 -4.46 11.56
C HIS A 47 10.40 -5.22 10.49
N PRO A 48 11.75 -5.15 10.52
CA PRO A 48 12.57 -5.85 9.52
C PRO A 48 12.43 -7.36 9.51
N ASP A 49 12.07 -7.97 10.66
CA ASP A 49 11.89 -9.41 10.80
C ASP A 49 10.47 -9.89 10.51
N HIS A 50 9.59 -8.97 10.08
CA HIS A 50 8.22 -9.31 9.71
C HIS A 50 8.12 -9.96 8.34
N VAL A 51 7.11 -10.81 8.16
CA VAL A 51 6.59 -11.19 6.85
C VAL A 51 5.60 -10.10 6.43
N ILE A 52 5.99 -9.34 5.42
CA ILE A 52 5.24 -8.18 4.92
C ILE A 52 4.75 -8.45 3.51
N GLY A 53 3.44 -8.40 3.30
CA GLY A 53 2.84 -8.43 1.98
C GLY A 53 2.50 -7.02 1.50
N GLU A 54 2.83 -6.73 0.24
CA GLU A 54 2.34 -5.51 -0.43
C GLU A 54 1.33 -5.90 -1.49
N TYR A 55 0.14 -5.33 -1.40
CA TYR A 55 -0.90 -5.54 -2.40
C TYR A 55 -0.61 -4.79 -3.70
N ALA A 56 -0.71 -5.50 -4.83
CA ALA A 56 -0.55 -4.94 -6.16
C ALA A 56 0.71 -4.07 -6.31
N PRO A 57 1.90 -4.61 -6.02
CA PRO A 57 3.12 -3.83 -6.12
C PRO A 57 3.31 -3.31 -7.53
N GLY A 58 3.62 -2.02 -7.65
CA GLY A 58 3.81 -1.37 -8.93
C GLY A 58 4.65 -0.10 -8.77
N GLY A 59 5.32 0.32 -9.85
CA GLY A 59 6.15 1.52 -9.85
C GLY A 59 7.39 1.45 -8.97
N GLU A 60 7.59 0.37 -8.24
CA GLU A 60 8.77 0.03 -7.45
C GLU A 60 9.14 1.00 -6.31
N TRP A 61 8.37 2.06 -6.06
CA TRP A 61 8.67 3.02 -5.00
C TRP A 61 8.72 2.33 -3.62
N VAL A 62 7.72 1.49 -3.32
CA VAL A 62 7.68 0.69 -2.09
C VAL A 62 8.74 -0.40 -2.11
N SER A 63 8.91 -1.08 -3.25
CA SER A 63 9.88 -2.18 -3.39
C SER A 63 11.31 -1.71 -3.14
N ARG A 64 11.68 -0.50 -3.58
CA ARG A 64 12.99 0.10 -3.32
C ARG A 64 13.23 0.35 -1.83
N ILE A 65 12.20 0.49 -1.05
CA ILE A 65 12.30 0.65 0.41
C ILE A 65 12.26 -0.72 1.09
N LEU A 66 11.18 -1.48 0.91
CA LEU A 66 10.93 -2.71 1.67
C LEU A 66 11.84 -3.87 1.24
N GLY A 67 12.26 -3.91 -0.02
CA GLY A 67 13.25 -4.89 -0.47
C GLY A 67 14.58 -4.81 0.26
N ARG A 68 14.94 -3.64 0.78
CA ARG A 68 16.13 -3.42 1.60
C ARG A 68 15.84 -3.48 3.09
N TYR A 69 14.60 -3.19 3.48
CA TYR A 69 14.22 -3.05 4.88
C TYR A 69 14.15 -4.39 5.61
N VAL A 70 13.53 -5.40 5.00
CA VAL A 70 13.42 -6.73 5.62
C VAL A 70 14.82 -7.36 5.78
N ASP A 71 15.04 -8.01 6.90
CA ASP A 71 16.29 -8.69 7.21
C ASP A 71 16.23 -10.19 6.84
N GLU A 72 17.20 -10.98 7.30
CA GLU A 72 17.28 -12.41 7.00
C GLU A 72 16.15 -13.23 7.63
N LYS A 73 15.45 -12.70 8.62
CA LYS A 73 14.29 -13.33 9.28
C LYS A 73 12.98 -12.88 8.69
N GLY A 74 12.95 -11.72 8.05
CA GLY A 74 11.76 -11.16 7.44
C GLY A 74 11.60 -11.59 5.99
N LYS A 75 10.45 -11.25 5.42
CA LYS A 75 10.14 -11.46 4.00
C LYS A 75 9.36 -10.27 3.47
N TYR A 76 9.64 -9.92 2.22
CA TYR A 76 8.82 -8.97 1.47
C TYR A 76 8.19 -9.73 0.29
N VAL A 77 6.86 -9.78 0.25
CA VAL A 77 6.08 -10.62 -0.66
C VAL A 77 5.11 -9.75 -1.46
N GLY A 78 5.10 -9.93 -2.78
CA GLY A 78 4.12 -9.29 -3.66
C GLY A 78 2.79 -10.06 -3.66
N LEU A 79 1.70 -9.39 -3.33
CA LEU A 79 0.35 -9.93 -3.36
C LEU A 79 -0.39 -9.34 -4.56
N PHE A 80 -0.64 -10.17 -5.56
CA PHE A 80 -1.23 -9.74 -6.82
C PHE A 80 -2.74 -10.01 -6.84
N PHE A 81 -3.44 -9.35 -7.76
CA PHE A 81 -4.88 -9.53 -7.95
C PHE A 81 -5.25 -10.99 -8.11
N GLY A 82 -6.41 -11.36 -7.59
CA GLY A 82 -6.96 -12.69 -7.80
C GLY A 82 -7.23 -12.95 -9.28
N THR A 83 -6.83 -14.13 -9.77
CA THR A 83 -7.06 -14.55 -11.15
C THR A 83 -8.36 -15.31 -11.33
N LYS A 84 -9.00 -15.74 -10.25
CA LYS A 84 -10.33 -16.37 -10.24
C LYS A 84 -11.41 -15.29 -10.14
N THR A 85 -11.45 -14.40 -11.13
CA THR A 85 -12.32 -13.24 -11.20
C THR A 85 -12.93 -13.11 -12.59
N HIS A 86 -13.72 -12.03 -12.77
CA HIS A 86 -14.29 -11.66 -14.07
C HIS A 86 -13.29 -10.95 -15.00
N PHE A 87 -12.03 -10.84 -14.63
CA PHE A 87 -11.02 -10.23 -15.51
C PHE A 87 -10.88 -11.00 -16.83
N SER A 88 -10.53 -10.27 -17.89
CA SER A 88 -10.22 -10.87 -19.17
C SER A 88 -9.01 -11.80 -19.11
N ASP A 89 -8.89 -12.71 -20.06
CA ASP A 89 -7.73 -13.58 -20.17
C ASP A 89 -6.43 -12.78 -20.33
N THR A 90 -6.46 -11.70 -21.10
CA THR A 90 -5.32 -10.80 -21.26
C THR A 90 -4.91 -10.18 -19.93
N ALA A 91 -5.87 -9.71 -19.11
CA ALA A 91 -5.58 -9.16 -17.78
C ALA A 91 -4.98 -10.23 -16.86
N LYS A 92 -5.52 -11.46 -16.87
CA LYS A 92 -4.99 -12.59 -16.08
C LYS A 92 -3.57 -12.96 -16.50
N GLU A 93 -3.27 -12.97 -17.79
CA GLU A 93 -1.89 -13.21 -18.27
C GLU A 93 -0.94 -12.09 -17.81
N GLY A 94 -1.38 -10.84 -17.80
CA GLY A 94 -0.61 -9.72 -17.25
C GLY A 94 -0.31 -9.87 -15.77
N ILE A 95 -1.27 -10.36 -14.98
CA ILE A 95 -1.08 -10.65 -13.55
C ILE A 95 -0.02 -11.74 -13.37
N LYS A 96 -0.12 -12.84 -14.11
CA LYS A 96 0.84 -13.94 -14.07
C LYS A 96 2.26 -13.49 -14.44
N ALA A 97 2.38 -12.66 -15.47
CA ALA A 97 3.66 -12.09 -15.88
C ALA A 97 4.26 -11.20 -14.79
N GLY A 98 3.46 -10.39 -14.13
CA GLY A 98 3.88 -9.56 -13.01
C GLY A 98 4.39 -10.39 -11.83
N ILE A 99 3.69 -11.45 -11.49
CA ILE A 99 4.10 -12.39 -10.44
C ILE A 99 5.46 -13.01 -10.75
N ALA A 100 5.63 -13.51 -11.98
CA ALA A 100 6.88 -14.14 -12.41
C ALA A 100 8.06 -13.15 -12.39
N LYS A 101 7.81 -11.89 -12.70
CA LYS A 101 8.82 -10.83 -12.80
C LYS A 101 9.20 -10.23 -11.44
N PHE A 102 8.32 -10.25 -10.46
CA PHE A 102 8.48 -9.56 -9.18
C PHE A 102 9.81 -9.87 -8.47
N PRO A 103 10.24 -11.14 -8.30
CA PRO A 103 11.50 -11.42 -7.60
C PRO A 103 12.71 -10.76 -8.24
N ALA A 104 12.82 -10.81 -9.56
CA ALA A 104 13.93 -10.20 -10.29
C ALA A 104 13.87 -8.66 -10.23
N ASP A 105 12.69 -8.08 -10.28
CA ASP A 105 12.51 -6.62 -10.19
C ASP A 105 12.95 -6.11 -8.81
N VAL A 106 12.57 -6.78 -7.73
CA VAL A 106 12.99 -6.39 -6.37
C VAL A 106 14.49 -6.63 -6.17
N ALA A 107 15.03 -7.72 -6.71
CA ALA A 107 16.46 -7.99 -6.67
C ALA A 107 17.25 -6.85 -7.32
N ALA A 108 16.81 -6.38 -8.48
CA ALA A 108 17.47 -5.31 -9.22
C ALA A 108 17.53 -3.99 -8.44
N VAL A 109 16.48 -3.65 -7.69
CA VAL A 109 16.39 -2.38 -6.94
C VAL A 109 16.92 -2.47 -5.51
N SER A 110 17.04 -3.68 -4.94
CA SER A 110 17.48 -3.90 -3.57
C SER A 110 18.95 -4.32 -3.45
N GLY A 111 19.52 -4.84 -4.52
CA GLY A 111 20.84 -5.45 -4.50
C GLY A 111 20.90 -6.81 -3.81
N ARG A 112 19.72 -7.43 -3.56
CA ARG A 112 19.60 -8.74 -2.92
C ARG A 112 19.27 -9.82 -3.94
N PRO A 113 19.56 -11.10 -3.64
CA PRO A 113 19.23 -12.20 -4.55
C PRO A 113 17.71 -12.29 -4.82
N ALA A 114 17.33 -12.61 -6.06
CA ALA A 114 15.91 -12.79 -6.40
C ALA A 114 15.24 -13.90 -5.57
N THR A 115 16.01 -14.88 -5.11
CA THR A 115 15.52 -15.96 -4.24
C THR A 115 15.04 -15.48 -2.86
N ASP A 116 15.38 -14.26 -2.46
CA ASP A 116 14.87 -13.65 -1.22
C ASP A 116 13.42 -13.16 -1.35
N PHE A 117 12.88 -13.11 -2.56
CA PHE A 117 11.58 -12.51 -2.82
C PHE A 117 10.63 -13.48 -3.52
N SER A 118 9.35 -13.33 -3.23
CA SER A 118 8.29 -14.14 -3.83
C SER A 118 7.03 -13.31 -4.07
N ALA A 119 6.16 -13.82 -4.90
CA ALA A 119 4.87 -13.21 -5.19
C ALA A 119 3.86 -14.28 -5.57
N PHE A 120 2.59 -13.99 -5.32
CA PHE A 120 1.50 -14.88 -5.77
C PHE A 120 0.20 -14.08 -5.92
N SER A 121 -0.72 -14.65 -6.67
CA SER A 121 -2.10 -14.15 -6.76
C SER A 121 -2.86 -14.49 -5.48
N LEU A 122 -3.67 -13.57 -4.97
CA LEU A 122 -4.48 -13.78 -3.77
C LEU A 122 -5.46 -14.96 -3.91
N SER A 123 -5.86 -15.33 -5.12
CA SER A 123 -6.71 -16.51 -5.35
C SER A 123 -5.94 -17.82 -5.45
N GLU A 124 -4.62 -17.77 -5.45
CA GLU A 124 -3.73 -18.93 -5.60
C GLU A 124 -2.58 -18.89 -4.58
N ALA A 125 -2.93 -18.59 -3.33
CA ALA A 125 -1.94 -18.57 -2.26
C ALA A 125 -1.31 -19.97 -2.10
N PRO A 126 0.03 -20.06 -2.08
CA PRO A 126 0.71 -21.34 -1.88
C PRO A 126 0.29 -22.01 -0.56
N GLU A 127 0.28 -23.33 -0.56
CA GLU A 127 0.04 -24.11 0.66
C GLU A 127 1.01 -23.68 1.77
N GLY A 128 0.49 -23.53 2.99
CA GLY A 128 1.27 -23.13 4.15
C GLY A 128 1.47 -21.63 4.32
N THR A 129 0.91 -20.78 3.45
CA THR A 129 1.03 -19.31 3.62
C THR A 129 -0.06 -18.70 4.48
N LYS A 130 -1.20 -19.35 4.64
CA LYS A 130 -2.30 -18.83 5.48
C LYS A 130 -1.82 -18.68 6.93
N GLY A 131 -2.17 -17.55 7.54
CA GLY A 131 -1.83 -17.28 8.94
C GLY A 131 -0.34 -17.02 9.18
N THR A 132 0.43 -16.63 8.16
CA THR A 132 1.88 -16.44 8.29
C THR A 132 2.34 -14.99 8.13
N PHE A 133 1.48 -14.08 7.71
CA PHE A 133 1.85 -12.69 7.49
C PHE A 133 1.67 -11.86 8.76
N ASP A 134 2.72 -11.11 9.11
CA ASP A 134 2.69 -10.15 10.21
C ASP A 134 2.00 -8.85 9.81
N ARG A 135 2.24 -8.41 8.58
CA ARG A 135 1.73 -7.17 8.01
C ARG A 135 1.32 -7.35 6.56
N ILE A 136 0.24 -6.69 6.19
CA ILE A 136 -0.11 -6.48 4.78
C ILE A 136 -0.38 -5.00 4.60
N ILE A 137 0.16 -4.41 3.54
CA ILE A 137 -0.05 -3.00 3.22
C ILE A 137 -0.76 -2.85 1.87
N VAL A 138 -1.73 -1.94 1.84
CA VAL A 138 -2.51 -1.58 0.65
C VAL A 138 -2.29 -0.09 0.39
N MET A 139 -1.44 0.21 -0.59
CA MET A 139 -0.98 1.58 -0.85
C MET A 139 -1.67 2.14 -2.09
N ARG A 140 -2.67 2.99 -1.89
CA ARG A 140 -3.40 3.69 -2.97
C ARG A 140 -4.03 2.75 -4.01
N MET A 141 -4.49 1.60 -3.56
CA MET A 141 -5.05 0.56 -4.43
C MET A 141 -6.49 0.16 -4.09
N LEU A 142 -7.01 0.58 -2.92
CA LEU A 142 -8.35 0.14 -2.50
C LEU A 142 -9.45 0.63 -3.46
N HIS A 143 -9.31 1.84 -4.01
CA HIS A 143 -10.25 2.35 -5.01
C HIS A 143 -10.31 1.46 -6.26
N ASN A 144 -9.19 0.83 -6.65
CA ASN A 144 -9.16 -0.12 -7.77
C ASN A 144 -9.93 -1.41 -7.45
N MET A 145 -9.78 -1.92 -6.22
CA MET A 145 -10.57 -3.06 -5.78
C MET A 145 -12.07 -2.77 -5.85
N GLN A 146 -12.48 -1.55 -5.47
CA GLN A 146 -13.87 -1.14 -5.47
C GLN A 146 -14.40 -0.99 -6.90
N ARG A 147 -13.73 -0.20 -7.74
CA ARG A 147 -14.20 0.05 -9.11
C ARG A 147 -14.18 -1.21 -10.00
N TRP A 148 -13.32 -2.19 -9.69
CA TRP A 148 -13.26 -3.46 -10.40
C TRP A 148 -14.11 -4.55 -9.77
N ASN A 149 -14.83 -4.23 -8.69
CA ASN A 149 -15.73 -5.12 -7.98
C ASN A 149 -15.07 -6.43 -7.53
N ILE A 150 -13.87 -6.33 -6.96
CA ILE A 150 -13.11 -7.46 -6.42
C ILE A 150 -12.78 -7.28 -4.92
N ALA A 151 -13.22 -6.18 -4.32
CA ALA A 151 -12.74 -5.77 -3.00
C ALA A 151 -13.03 -6.80 -1.90
N ASP A 152 -14.23 -7.35 -1.82
CA ASP A 152 -14.59 -8.32 -0.78
C ASP A 152 -13.69 -9.56 -0.83
N ALA A 153 -13.50 -10.13 -2.01
CA ALA A 153 -12.68 -11.33 -2.19
C ALA A 153 -11.21 -11.07 -1.86
N GLU A 154 -10.67 -9.93 -2.30
CA GLU A 154 -9.28 -9.56 -2.06
C GLU A 154 -9.01 -9.32 -0.57
N ILE A 155 -9.88 -8.57 0.11
CA ILE A 155 -9.71 -8.30 1.55
C ILE A 155 -9.88 -9.56 2.39
N LYS A 156 -10.83 -10.44 2.05
CA LYS A 156 -10.98 -11.73 2.74
C LYS A 156 -9.75 -12.62 2.56
N ALA A 157 -9.17 -12.65 1.36
CA ALA A 157 -7.94 -13.39 1.11
C ALA A 157 -6.77 -12.85 1.94
N MET A 158 -6.63 -11.52 2.06
CA MET A 158 -5.61 -10.90 2.90
C MET A 158 -5.83 -11.23 4.37
N ARG A 159 -7.08 -11.24 4.84
CA ARG A 159 -7.41 -11.63 6.21
C ARG A 159 -6.95 -13.06 6.51
N ASP A 160 -7.15 -13.98 5.58
CA ASP A 160 -6.71 -15.38 5.73
C ASP A 160 -5.19 -15.52 5.78
N LEU A 161 -4.46 -14.66 5.09
CA LEU A 161 -2.99 -14.66 5.10
C LEU A 161 -2.41 -14.16 6.41
N LEU A 162 -3.08 -13.23 7.09
CA LEU A 162 -2.59 -12.63 8.32
C LEU A 162 -2.62 -13.61 9.49
N LYS A 163 -1.58 -13.54 10.33
CA LYS A 163 -1.59 -14.11 11.67
C LYS A 163 -2.76 -13.52 12.46
N ASP A 164 -3.17 -14.18 13.56
CA ASP A 164 -4.25 -13.68 14.41
C ASP A 164 -3.93 -12.30 15.01
N ASP A 165 -2.67 -12.02 15.27
CA ASP A 165 -2.17 -10.72 15.73
C ASP A 165 -1.60 -9.86 14.60
N GLY A 166 -1.76 -10.28 13.35
CA GLY A 166 -1.32 -9.54 12.18
C GLY A 166 -2.13 -8.26 11.97
N LEU A 167 -1.49 -7.28 11.31
CA LEU A 167 -2.10 -5.97 11.04
C LEU A 167 -2.11 -5.68 9.55
N LEU A 168 -3.16 -4.97 9.12
CA LEU A 168 -3.31 -4.49 7.74
C LEU A 168 -3.33 -2.97 7.73
N GLY A 169 -2.38 -2.38 6.98
CA GLY A 169 -2.29 -0.94 6.80
C GLY A 169 -2.84 -0.49 5.46
N ILE A 170 -3.62 0.57 5.45
CA ILE A 170 -4.20 1.16 4.25
C ILE A 170 -3.77 2.62 4.15
N GLU A 171 -3.23 3.02 3.00
CA GLU A 171 -3.12 4.41 2.57
C GLU A 171 -3.98 4.55 1.32
N GLN A 172 -4.92 5.52 1.32
CA GLN A 172 -5.90 5.65 0.25
C GLN A 172 -6.27 7.11 0.02
N HIS A 173 -6.39 7.51 -1.24
CA HIS A 173 -6.90 8.84 -1.60
C HIS A 173 -8.26 9.06 -0.97
N ARG A 174 -8.39 10.18 -0.24
CA ARG A 174 -9.55 10.45 0.60
C ARG A 174 -10.46 11.50 -0.04
N ALA A 175 -11.71 11.10 -0.30
CA ALA A 175 -12.77 12.02 -0.68
C ALA A 175 -13.18 12.88 0.54
N LYS A 176 -13.79 14.03 0.28
CA LYS A 176 -14.42 14.80 1.34
C LYS A 176 -15.53 13.98 1.99
N ALA A 177 -15.75 14.17 3.30
CA ALA A 177 -16.72 13.39 4.06
C ALA A 177 -18.15 13.50 3.50
N ASP A 178 -18.51 14.65 2.93
CA ASP A 178 -19.80 14.95 2.32
C ASP A 178 -19.84 14.74 0.80
N ALA A 179 -18.78 14.21 0.21
CA ALA A 179 -18.75 13.94 -1.23
C ALA A 179 -19.88 12.97 -1.61
N PRO A 180 -20.57 13.21 -2.74
CA PRO A 180 -21.60 12.28 -3.20
C PRO A 180 -20.96 10.93 -3.55
N TYR A 181 -21.68 9.85 -3.29
CA TYR A 181 -21.17 8.51 -3.60
C TYR A 181 -20.78 8.35 -5.07
N SER A 182 -21.51 9.01 -5.97
CA SER A 182 -21.18 9.00 -7.41
C SER A 182 -19.78 9.53 -7.75
N TYR A 183 -19.20 10.37 -6.87
CA TYR A 183 -17.81 10.82 -7.01
C TYR A 183 -16.84 9.93 -6.22
N ALA A 184 -17.26 9.42 -5.08
CA ALA A 184 -16.42 8.67 -4.13
C ALA A 184 -16.62 7.14 -4.20
N ASP A 185 -17.02 6.64 -5.37
CA ASP A 185 -17.23 5.21 -5.61
C ASP A 185 -15.97 4.45 -6.05
N GLY A 186 -14.84 5.14 -6.13
CA GLY A 186 -13.55 4.60 -6.55
C GLY A 186 -13.14 4.95 -7.98
N LYS A 187 -14.08 5.29 -8.86
CA LYS A 187 -13.78 5.61 -10.28
C LYS A 187 -12.89 6.85 -10.43
N ASN A 188 -12.98 7.79 -9.51
CA ASN A 188 -12.15 8.99 -9.49
C ASN A 188 -10.89 8.82 -8.61
N GLY A 189 -10.63 7.62 -8.14
CA GLY A 189 -9.50 7.32 -7.26
C GLY A 189 -9.75 7.59 -5.78
N TYR A 190 -10.80 8.33 -5.44
CA TYR A 190 -11.13 8.76 -4.08
C TYR A 190 -12.20 7.88 -3.45
N LEU A 191 -12.01 7.60 -2.15
CA LEU A 191 -13.00 6.94 -1.30
C LEU A 191 -13.21 7.76 -0.03
N ARG A 192 -14.43 7.75 0.52
CA ARG A 192 -14.66 8.37 1.83
C ARG A 192 -14.09 7.49 2.93
N GLU A 193 -13.41 8.10 3.90
CA GLU A 193 -12.78 7.38 5.03
C GLU A 193 -13.79 6.54 5.80
N ALA A 194 -14.97 7.09 6.09
CA ALA A 194 -16.02 6.37 6.81
C ALA A 194 -16.47 5.10 6.07
N ASP A 195 -16.57 5.17 4.74
CA ASP A 195 -16.94 4.01 3.91
C ASP A 195 -15.85 2.92 3.95
N VAL A 196 -14.58 3.33 3.92
CA VAL A 196 -13.45 2.38 4.00
C VAL A 196 -13.45 1.67 5.35
N ILE A 197 -13.62 2.40 6.45
CA ILE A 197 -13.65 1.81 7.79
C ILE A 197 -14.81 0.81 7.89
N LYS A 198 -16.01 1.19 7.43
CA LYS A 198 -17.17 0.31 7.44
C LYS A 198 -16.99 -0.94 6.58
N PHE A 199 -16.41 -0.77 5.39
CA PHE A 199 -16.10 -1.88 4.50
C PHE A 199 -15.15 -2.88 5.15
N MET A 200 -14.10 -2.40 5.83
CA MET A 200 -13.17 -3.26 6.54
C MET A 200 -13.84 -3.98 7.72
N GLU A 201 -14.70 -3.29 8.44
CA GLU A 201 -15.46 -3.90 9.55
C GLU A 201 -16.35 -5.06 9.09
N VAL A 202 -17.08 -4.89 7.97
CA VAL A 202 -17.92 -5.98 7.45
C VAL A 202 -17.11 -7.13 6.88
N ASN A 203 -15.81 -6.92 6.59
CA ASN A 203 -14.90 -7.95 6.12
C ASN A 203 -14.04 -8.55 7.24
N GLY A 204 -14.43 -8.39 8.50
CA GLY A 204 -13.81 -9.07 9.62
C GLY A 204 -12.59 -8.36 10.21
N PHE A 205 -12.50 -7.05 10.03
CA PHE A 205 -11.44 -6.23 10.63
C PHE A 205 -12.01 -5.25 11.66
N GLU A 206 -11.11 -4.72 12.47
CA GLU A 206 -11.40 -3.70 13.47
C GLU A 206 -10.34 -2.62 13.39
N LEU A 207 -10.75 -1.35 13.42
CA LEU A 207 -9.83 -0.22 13.36
C LEU A 207 -8.97 -0.16 14.62
N VAL A 208 -7.65 -0.17 14.44
CA VAL A 208 -6.67 0.05 15.53
C VAL A 208 -6.41 1.54 15.70
N GLY A 209 -6.29 2.25 14.60
CA GLY A 209 -6.03 3.68 14.62
C GLY A 209 -6.01 4.28 13.23
N LYS A 210 -5.97 5.61 13.20
CA LYS A 210 -5.83 6.39 11.97
C LYS A 210 -4.84 7.53 12.19
N SER A 211 -4.17 7.93 11.11
CA SER A 211 -3.19 9.02 11.14
C SER A 211 -3.50 10.03 10.03
N GLU A 212 -3.30 11.30 10.34
CA GLU A 212 -3.40 12.40 9.39
C GLU A 212 -2.06 12.74 8.72
N ILE A 213 -1.04 11.89 8.88
CA ILE A 213 0.30 12.17 8.34
C ILE A 213 0.30 12.39 6.83
N ASN A 214 -0.57 11.72 6.10
CA ASN A 214 -0.68 11.84 4.65
C ASN A 214 -1.86 12.73 4.21
N ALA A 215 -2.43 13.50 5.12
CA ALA A 215 -3.46 14.47 4.79
C ALA A 215 -2.88 15.63 3.97
N ASN A 216 -3.65 16.08 2.98
CA ASN A 216 -3.33 17.30 2.24
C ASN A 216 -4.59 18.17 2.11
N PRO A 217 -4.75 19.18 2.98
CA PRO A 217 -5.93 20.04 2.96
C PRO A 217 -6.06 20.91 1.70
N LYS A 218 -5.00 21.03 0.89
CA LYS A 218 -5.04 21.77 -0.38
C LYS A 218 -5.75 20.97 -1.48
N ASP A 219 -5.90 19.65 -1.32
CA ASP A 219 -6.63 18.83 -2.27
C ASP A 219 -8.13 18.96 -2.05
N GLU A 220 -8.82 19.60 -2.96
CA GLU A 220 -10.26 19.76 -2.90
C GLU A 220 -11.02 18.47 -3.22
N ALA A 221 -10.35 17.47 -3.80
CA ALA A 221 -10.88 16.15 -4.12
C ALA A 221 -12.21 16.19 -4.90
N ASN A 222 -12.28 17.09 -5.87
CA ASN A 222 -13.46 17.33 -6.70
C ASN A 222 -13.12 17.46 -8.21
N TRP A 223 -11.91 17.04 -8.58
CA TRP A 223 -11.41 17.16 -9.95
C TRP A 223 -12.22 16.29 -10.90
N PRO A 224 -12.66 16.85 -12.07
CA PRO A 224 -13.42 16.06 -13.05
C PRO A 224 -12.67 14.82 -13.57
N ASP A 225 -11.33 14.90 -13.68
CA ASP A 225 -10.48 13.77 -14.08
C ASP A 225 -9.97 12.96 -12.88
N GLY A 226 -10.54 13.20 -11.70
CA GLY A 226 -10.19 12.47 -10.48
C GLY A 226 -8.81 12.79 -9.95
N VAL A 227 -8.30 11.91 -9.09
CA VAL A 227 -7.01 12.04 -8.42
C VAL A 227 -5.83 12.15 -9.39
N TRP A 228 -5.96 11.63 -10.59
CA TRP A 228 -4.91 11.64 -11.61
C TRP A 228 -4.62 13.03 -12.17
N THR A 229 -5.48 14.03 -11.88
CA THR A 229 -5.24 15.45 -12.16
C THR A 229 -4.00 15.96 -11.42
N LEU A 230 -3.76 15.46 -10.21
CA LEU A 230 -2.66 15.87 -9.33
C LEU A 230 -1.36 15.11 -9.63
N PRO A 231 -0.21 15.59 -9.11
CA PRO A 231 1.01 14.81 -9.12
C PRO A 231 0.83 13.42 -8.47
N PRO A 232 1.58 12.40 -8.91
CA PRO A 232 2.63 12.46 -9.92
C PRO A 232 2.12 12.37 -11.35
N ARG A 233 0.84 12.01 -11.54
CA ARG A 233 0.28 11.74 -12.87
C ARG A 233 0.16 12.97 -13.74
N LEU A 234 -0.34 14.11 -13.22
CA LEU A 234 -0.59 15.34 -13.95
C LEU A 234 -1.34 15.07 -15.29
N ALA A 235 -2.51 14.46 -15.21
CA ALA A 235 -3.24 13.96 -16.37
C ALA A 235 -3.56 15.03 -17.42
N LYS A 236 -3.62 16.31 -17.02
CA LYS A 236 -3.85 17.44 -17.93
C LYS A 236 -2.57 17.96 -18.59
N GLY A 237 -1.42 17.32 -18.36
CA GLY A 237 -0.14 17.72 -18.95
C GLY A 237 0.26 19.13 -18.54
N GLU A 238 0.51 20.00 -19.52
CA GLU A 238 0.93 21.37 -19.25
C GLU A 238 -0.21 22.30 -18.82
N THR A 239 -1.48 21.88 -18.97
CA THR A 239 -2.64 22.70 -18.58
C THR A 239 -2.69 22.83 -17.06
N ASP A 240 -2.56 24.07 -16.56
CA ASP A 240 -2.57 24.40 -15.13
C ASP A 240 -1.55 23.60 -14.29
N LYS A 241 -0.47 23.12 -14.92
CA LYS A 241 0.53 22.28 -14.27
C LYS A 241 1.07 22.91 -12.99
N ALA A 242 1.43 24.19 -13.00
CA ALA A 242 1.94 24.87 -11.81
C ALA A 242 0.93 24.89 -10.66
N LYS A 243 -0.37 25.03 -10.98
CA LYS A 243 -1.46 24.99 -10.00
C LYS A 243 -1.52 23.62 -9.32
N TYR A 244 -1.50 22.55 -10.11
CA TYR A 244 -1.59 21.19 -9.58
C TYR A 244 -0.32 20.79 -8.82
N GLU A 245 0.84 21.17 -9.30
CA GLU A 245 2.10 20.96 -8.58
C GLU A 245 2.14 21.69 -7.23
N ALA A 246 1.54 22.88 -7.14
CA ALA A 246 1.44 23.64 -5.91
C ALA A 246 0.53 22.97 -4.88
N ILE A 247 -0.50 22.25 -5.33
CA ILE A 247 -1.36 21.43 -4.45
C ILE A 247 -0.57 20.26 -3.92
N GLY A 248 0.22 19.61 -4.77
CA GLY A 248 0.95 18.40 -4.42
C GLY A 248 0.15 17.13 -4.67
N GLU A 249 0.57 16.02 -4.06
CA GLU A 249 -0.16 14.76 -4.16
C GLU A 249 -1.45 14.81 -3.34
N SER A 250 -2.38 13.91 -3.63
CA SER A 250 -3.73 13.91 -3.05
C SER A 250 -3.76 13.87 -1.52
N ASP A 251 -4.89 14.31 -0.98
CA ASP A 251 -5.26 14.04 0.41
C ASP A 251 -5.46 12.54 0.62
N ARG A 252 -4.86 11.96 1.66
CA ARG A 252 -4.89 10.52 1.91
C ARG A 252 -5.18 10.20 3.35
N MET A 253 -6.11 9.26 3.55
CA MET A 253 -6.29 8.57 4.82
C MET A 253 -5.15 7.56 5.03
N THR A 254 -4.77 7.33 6.27
CA THR A 254 -3.80 6.31 6.67
C THR A 254 -4.40 5.56 7.87
N LEU A 255 -4.74 4.29 7.66
CA LEU A 255 -5.55 3.50 8.58
C LEU A 255 -4.83 2.19 8.92
N LEU A 256 -4.99 1.74 10.15
CA LEU A 256 -4.43 0.47 10.63
C LEU A 256 -5.55 -0.39 11.21
N PHE A 257 -5.61 -1.65 10.77
CA PHE A 257 -6.63 -2.61 11.15
C PHE A 257 -6.03 -3.87 11.73
N LYS A 258 -6.75 -4.51 12.66
CA LYS A 258 -6.48 -5.87 13.14
C LYS A 258 -7.63 -6.80 12.77
N LYS A 259 -7.37 -8.09 12.77
CA LYS A 259 -8.43 -9.09 12.58
C LYS A 259 -9.42 -9.02 13.74
N ARG A 260 -10.71 -9.04 13.43
CA ARG A 260 -11.75 -9.29 14.43
C ARG A 260 -11.89 -10.81 14.58
N PRO A 261 -11.97 -11.32 15.84
CA PRO A 261 -12.13 -12.75 16.09
C PRO A 261 -13.34 -13.38 15.40
#